data_a64f6e1dd4407a8846dc13a7d9feb504
#
_entry.id   a64f6e1dd4407a8846dc13a7d9feb504
#
_cell.length_a   1.000
_cell.length_b   1.000
_cell.length_c   1.000
_cell.angle_alpha   90.00
_cell.angle_beta   90.00
_cell.angle_gamma   90.00
#
_symmetry.space_group_name_H-M   'P 1'
#
loop_
_entity.id
_entity.type
_entity.pdbx_description
1 polymer ?
#
loop_
_entity_poly.entity_id
_entity_poly.type
_entity_poly.pdbx_seq_one_letter_code
_entity_poly.pdbx_strand_id
1 'polypeptide(L)'
;MRNLKIAILSYRSAQFGGGQGVYIKDISYALSLMGHSVDVISGPPYPNLHDGINLIRLPGLDLFETFDFKDRCNKFLGKRNKNKNDYYEFFSVLLGGFPEPKTFGERVNEYLKLNDCYDLVIDNQSLSYGILEIQKRLPLIEIIHHPITIDYKYELQSSKKIKYKISRYRW
;
A
#
# COMPACT_ATOMS: atom_id res chain seq x y z
N MET A 1 -11.03 29.01 0.10
CA MET A 1 -10.84 27.72 -0.62
C MET A 1 -11.95 26.78 -0.17
N ARG A 2 -12.39 25.87 -1.06
CA ARG A 2 -13.35 24.83 -0.66
C ARG A 2 -12.62 23.79 0.20
N ASN A 3 -13.17 23.43 1.34
CA ASN A 3 -12.66 22.34 2.16
C ASN A 3 -13.02 21.01 1.50
N LEU A 4 -12.03 20.15 1.30
CA LEU A 4 -12.20 18.83 0.69
C LEU A 4 -12.05 17.75 1.75
N LYS A 5 -12.72 16.62 1.53
CA LYS A 5 -12.43 15.38 2.25
C LYS A 5 -11.51 14.51 1.40
N ILE A 6 -10.28 14.29 1.86
CA ILE A 6 -9.20 13.67 1.12
C ILE A 6 -8.85 12.31 1.73
N ALA A 7 -8.78 11.27 0.89
CA ALA A 7 -8.20 9.99 1.26
C ALA A 7 -6.76 9.91 0.75
N ILE A 8 -5.78 9.72 1.63
CA ILE A 8 -4.39 9.45 1.25
C ILE A 8 -4.14 7.95 1.41
N LEU A 9 -3.73 7.29 0.32
CA LEU A 9 -3.52 5.85 0.27
C LEU A 9 -2.04 5.53 0.41
N SER A 10 -1.72 4.50 1.21
CA SER A 10 -0.37 3.97 1.29
C SER A 10 -0.39 2.47 1.55
N TYR A 11 0.10 1.67 0.61
CA TYR A 11 0.09 0.22 0.77
C TYR A 11 1.01 -0.26 1.90
N ARG A 12 2.01 0.54 2.28
CA ARG A 12 2.88 0.35 3.45
C ARG A 12 3.58 1.66 3.80
N SER A 13 3.81 1.90 5.10
CA SER A 13 4.45 3.15 5.59
C SER A 13 5.23 2.86 6.86
N ALA A 14 6.33 2.07 6.76
CA ALA A 14 7.18 1.80 7.92
C ALA A 14 7.64 3.09 8.60
N GLN A 15 7.59 3.12 9.94
CA GLN A 15 8.02 4.27 10.74
C GLN A 15 9.52 4.55 10.59
N PHE A 16 10.30 3.48 10.40
CA PHE A 16 11.75 3.52 10.29
C PHE A 16 12.17 2.77 9.03
N GLY A 17 13.02 3.37 8.20
CA GLY A 17 13.59 2.69 7.04
C GLY A 17 12.99 3.04 5.67
N GLY A 18 12.21 4.11 5.56
CA GLY A 18 11.72 4.56 4.25
C GLY A 18 11.12 5.96 4.28
N GLY A 19 11.37 6.76 3.23
CA GLY A 19 10.82 8.12 3.11
C GLY A 19 9.30 8.18 3.01
N GLN A 20 8.65 7.09 2.60
CA GLN A 20 7.20 7.04 2.39
C GLN A 20 6.38 7.31 3.66
N GLY A 21 6.79 6.75 4.80
CA GLY A 21 6.09 6.96 6.08
C GLY A 21 6.21 8.41 6.58
N VAL A 22 7.39 9.01 6.43
CA VAL A 22 7.63 10.42 6.76
C VAL A 22 6.82 11.32 5.83
N TYR A 23 6.86 11.05 4.52
CA TYR A 23 6.11 11.80 3.54
C TYR A 23 4.60 11.81 3.83
N ILE A 24 4.00 10.63 4.10
CA ILE A 24 2.57 10.52 4.43
C ILE A 24 2.22 11.29 5.70
N LYS A 25 3.07 11.20 6.72
CA LYS A 25 2.90 11.94 7.97
C LYS A 25 2.82 13.44 7.72
N ASP A 26 3.79 13.99 6.95
CA ASP A 26 3.91 15.42 6.76
C ASP A 26 2.88 15.98 5.78
N ILE A 27 2.61 15.27 4.67
CA ILE A 27 1.62 15.73 3.69
C ILE A 27 0.19 15.71 4.25
N SER A 28 -0.16 14.67 5.03
CA SER A 28 -1.48 14.58 5.66
C SER A 28 -1.70 15.73 6.65
N TYR A 29 -0.67 16.07 7.43
CA TYR A 29 -0.71 17.17 8.35
C TYR A 29 -0.78 18.53 7.64
N ALA A 30 0.03 18.75 6.61
CA ALA A 30 0.03 19.99 5.83
C ALA A 30 -1.35 20.25 5.19
N LEU A 31 -1.96 19.24 4.60
CA LEU A 31 -3.32 19.38 4.03
C LEU A 31 -4.38 19.66 5.10
N SER A 32 -4.25 19.08 6.28
CA SER A 32 -5.11 19.38 7.43
C SER A 32 -4.99 20.82 7.88
N LEU A 33 -3.76 21.35 7.96
CA LEU A 33 -3.52 22.77 8.29
C LEU A 33 -4.09 23.74 7.24
N MET A 34 -4.24 23.30 5.98
CA MET A 34 -4.91 24.06 4.93
C MET A 34 -6.45 24.01 5.04
N GLY A 35 -7.00 23.31 6.03
CA GLY A 35 -8.43 23.23 6.31
C GLY A 35 -9.14 22.07 5.62
N HIS A 36 -8.42 21.10 5.06
CA HIS A 36 -9.01 19.89 4.50
C HIS A 36 -9.25 18.83 5.59
N SER A 37 -10.29 18.00 5.41
CA SER A 37 -10.48 16.79 6.21
C SER A 37 -9.66 15.65 5.57
N VAL A 38 -8.70 15.09 6.30
CA VAL A 38 -7.76 14.10 5.75
C VAL A 38 -7.84 12.79 6.52
N ASP A 39 -8.11 11.71 5.80
CA ASP A 39 -7.98 10.34 6.28
C ASP A 39 -6.80 9.66 5.58
N VAL A 40 -5.93 9.00 6.34
CA VAL A 40 -4.88 8.14 5.80
C VAL A 40 -5.35 6.69 5.83
N ILE A 41 -5.45 6.05 4.67
CA ILE A 41 -5.84 4.66 4.52
C ILE A 41 -4.58 3.85 4.23
N SER A 42 -4.18 2.99 5.15
CA SER A 42 -2.88 2.30 5.05
C SER A 42 -2.99 0.78 5.23
N GLY A 43 -2.16 0.07 4.45
CA GLY A 43 -1.77 -1.31 4.73
C GLY A 43 -0.60 -1.37 5.72
N PRO A 44 -0.32 -2.55 6.29
CA PRO A 44 0.83 -2.74 7.19
C PRO A 44 2.17 -2.74 6.43
N PRO A 45 3.27 -2.27 7.06
CA PRO A 45 3.34 -1.60 8.35
C PRO A 45 2.74 -0.20 8.29
N TYR A 46 2.04 0.18 9.37
CA TYR A 46 1.27 1.43 9.42
C TYR A 46 2.15 2.63 9.75
N PRO A 47 1.81 3.84 9.22
CA PRO A 47 2.52 5.06 9.55
C PRO A 47 2.22 5.54 10.99
N ASN A 48 3.17 6.30 11.53
CA ASN A 48 2.93 7.12 12.69
C ASN A 48 2.56 8.54 12.23
N LEU A 49 1.33 8.97 12.46
CA LEU A 49 0.80 10.24 11.99
C LEU A 49 0.85 11.31 13.09
N HIS A 50 0.70 12.57 12.69
CA HIS A 50 0.46 13.66 13.66
C HIS A 50 -0.91 13.51 14.32
N ASP A 51 -1.04 14.05 15.54
CA ASP A 51 -2.29 14.10 16.26
C ASP A 51 -3.37 14.83 15.43
N GLY A 52 -4.59 14.30 15.47
CA GLY A 52 -5.72 14.82 14.72
C GLY A 52 -5.87 14.28 13.29
N ILE A 53 -4.91 13.52 12.77
CA ILE A 53 -5.04 12.81 11.48
C ILE A 53 -5.61 11.41 11.73
N ASN A 54 -6.72 11.10 11.06
CA ASN A 54 -7.36 9.79 11.18
C ASN A 54 -6.62 8.72 10.36
N LEU A 55 -6.30 7.58 10.99
CA LEU A 55 -5.67 6.43 10.35
C LEU A 55 -6.66 5.26 10.22
N ILE A 56 -7.00 4.93 8.98
CA ILE A 56 -7.81 3.77 8.62
C ILE A 56 -6.88 2.63 8.25
N ARG A 57 -6.91 1.56 9.06
CA ARG A 57 -6.05 0.40 8.88
C ARG A 57 -6.75 -0.67 8.05
N LEU A 58 -6.17 -1.01 6.89
CA LEU A 58 -6.60 -2.14 6.07
C LEU A 58 -5.64 -3.32 6.29
N PRO A 59 -6.03 -4.33 7.08
CA PRO A 59 -5.10 -5.38 7.49
C PRO A 59 -4.72 -6.30 6.33
N GLY A 60 -3.42 -6.51 6.12
CA GLY A 60 -2.81 -7.55 5.30
C GLY A 60 -2.14 -8.61 6.18
N LEU A 61 -1.30 -9.46 5.57
CA LEU A 61 -0.47 -10.44 6.31
C LEU A 61 0.82 -9.84 6.86
N ASP A 62 1.22 -8.65 6.37
CA ASP A 62 2.45 -7.97 6.81
C ASP A 62 3.70 -8.85 6.65
N LEU A 63 3.90 -9.36 5.43
CA LEU A 63 4.99 -10.30 5.13
C LEU A 63 6.27 -9.61 4.65
N PHE A 64 6.27 -8.28 4.48
CA PHE A 64 7.36 -7.53 3.86
C PHE A 64 8.71 -7.74 4.57
N GLU A 65 8.76 -7.62 5.89
CA GLU A 65 10.00 -7.80 6.68
C GLU A 65 10.16 -9.23 7.22
N THR A 66 9.34 -10.17 6.73
CA THR A 66 9.36 -11.56 7.20
C THR A 66 10.10 -12.42 6.18
N PHE A 67 11.38 -12.71 6.44
CA PHE A 67 12.23 -13.46 5.50
C PHE A 67 12.23 -14.96 5.77
N ASP A 68 11.98 -15.38 7.00
CA ASP A 68 11.95 -16.79 7.37
C ASP A 68 10.61 -17.45 6.98
N PHE A 69 10.71 -18.67 6.42
CA PHE A 69 9.53 -19.42 5.98
C PHE A 69 8.57 -19.75 7.13
N LYS A 70 9.12 -20.14 8.28
CA LYS A 70 8.33 -20.50 9.45
C LYS A 70 7.53 -19.31 9.98
N ASP A 71 8.15 -18.13 10.02
CA ASP A 71 7.47 -16.90 10.44
C ASP A 71 6.39 -16.48 9.48
N ARG A 72 6.58 -16.65 8.17
CA ARG A 72 5.53 -16.44 7.15
C ARG A 72 4.36 -17.39 7.37
N CYS A 73 4.63 -18.66 7.61
CA CYS A 73 3.60 -19.66 7.94
C CYS A 73 2.86 -19.28 9.24
N ASN A 74 3.57 -18.86 10.27
CA ASN A 74 2.97 -18.46 11.55
C ASN A 74 2.04 -17.25 11.37
N LYS A 75 2.47 -16.20 10.64
CA LYS A 75 1.63 -15.04 10.33
C LYS A 75 0.37 -15.46 9.55
N PHE A 76 0.55 -16.30 8.54
CA PHE A 76 -0.58 -16.78 7.74
C PHE A 76 -1.55 -17.64 8.58
N LEU A 77 -1.05 -18.63 9.30
CA LEU A 77 -1.88 -19.53 10.13
C LEU A 77 -2.55 -18.81 11.29
N GLY A 78 -1.86 -17.85 11.91
CA GLY A 78 -2.37 -17.06 13.04
C GLY A 78 -3.54 -16.12 12.69
N LYS A 79 -3.71 -15.75 11.43
CA LYS A 79 -4.86 -14.93 11.01
C LYS A 79 -6.13 -15.79 10.97
N ARG A 80 -7.11 -15.49 11.84
CA ARG A 80 -8.35 -16.29 11.95
C ARG A 80 -9.24 -16.20 10.72
N ASN A 81 -9.56 -14.97 10.28
CA ASN A 81 -10.46 -14.72 9.15
C ASN A 81 -9.65 -14.40 7.90
N LYS A 82 -9.29 -15.42 7.14
CA LYS A 82 -8.54 -15.27 5.90
C LYS A 82 -9.50 -15.02 4.73
N ASN A 83 -9.12 -14.06 3.88
CA ASN A 83 -9.82 -13.79 2.64
C ASN A 83 -8.95 -14.16 1.41
N LYS A 84 -9.50 -14.03 0.21
CA LYS A 84 -8.79 -14.34 -1.05
C LYS A 84 -7.43 -13.62 -1.17
N ASN A 85 -7.34 -12.38 -0.67
CA ASN A 85 -6.12 -11.58 -0.75
C ASN A 85 -5.03 -12.11 0.18
N ASP A 86 -5.39 -12.64 1.35
CA ASP A 86 -4.43 -13.25 2.27
C ASP A 86 -3.79 -14.51 1.68
N TYR A 87 -4.58 -15.36 1.03
CA TYR A 87 -4.06 -16.52 0.29
C TYR A 87 -3.14 -16.07 -0.85
N TYR A 88 -3.57 -15.06 -1.62
CA TYR A 88 -2.76 -14.53 -2.70
C TYR A 88 -1.43 -13.94 -2.20
N GLU A 89 -1.44 -13.17 -1.10
CA GLU A 89 -0.23 -12.64 -0.48
C GLU A 89 0.73 -13.75 -0.07
N PHE A 90 0.22 -14.75 0.67
CA PHE A 90 1.06 -15.85 1.16
C PHE A 90 1.73 -16.62 0.03
N PHE A 91 0.95 -17.13 -0.92
CA PHE A 91 1.52 -17.93 -2.01
C PHE A 91 2.38 -17.10 -2.97
N SER A 92 2.01 -15.85 -3.24
CA SER A 92 2.83 -14.97 -4.08
C SER A 92 4.20 -14.71 -3.47
N VAL A 93 4.27 -14.40 -2.18
CA VAL A 93 5.56 -14.17 -1.48
C VAL A 93 6.42 -15.43 -1.46
N LEU A 94 5.84 -16.62 -1.29
CA LEU A 94 6.59 -17.87 -1.36
C LEU A 94 7.25 -18.09 -2.73
N LEU A 95 6.63 -17.60 -3.79
CA LEU A 95 7.14 -17.67 -5.15
C LEU A 95 8.00 -16.46 -5.55
N GLY A 96 8.34 -15.58 -4.59
CA GLY A 96 9.19 -14.42 -4.80
C GLY A 96 8.45 -13.23 -5.42
N GLY A 97 7.12 -13.22 -5.38
CA GLY A 97 6.29 -12.09 -5.83
C GLY A 97 6.21 -10.97 -4.80
N PHE A 98 5.68 -9.82 -5.25
CA PHE A 98 5.42 -8.64 -4.44
C PHE A 98 3.92 -8.29 -4.51
N PRO A 99 3.09 -8.93 -3.68
CA PRO A 99 1.62 -8.87 -3.80
C PRO A 99 0.97 -7.65 -3.15
N GLU A 100 1.66 -6.96 -2.23
CA GLU A 100 1.09 -5.95 -1.35
C GLU A 100 0.38 -4.81 -2.10
N PRO A 101 0.95 -4.20 -3.16
CA PRO A 101 0.28 -3.12 -3.88
C PRO A 101 -1.06 -3.59 -4.49
N LYS A 102 -1.08 -4.79 -5.08
CA LYS A 102 -2.29 -5.34 -5.69
C LYS A 102 -3.37 -5.59 -4.65
N THR A 103 -3.05 -6.33 -3.58
CA THR A 103 -4.03 -6.70 -2.55
C THR A 103 -4.51 -5.51 -1.75
N PHE A 104 -3.62 -4.53 -1.51
CA PHE A 104 -3.99 -3.25 -0.93
C PHE A 104 -4.98 -2.49 -1.82
N GLY A 105 -4.68 -2.34 -3.11
CA GLY A 105 -5.58 -1.67 -4.06
C GLY A 105 -6.97 -2.30 -4.13
N GLU A 106 -7.07 -3.64 -4.06
CA GLU A 106 -8.36 -4.33 -3.98
C GLU A 106 -9.11 -4.00 -2.68
N ARG A 107 -8.43 -4.04 -1.52
CA ARG A 107 -9.04 -3.70 -0.22
C ARG A 107 -9.47 -2.24 -0.14
N VAL A 108 -8.66 -1.33 -0.63
CA VAL A 108 -9.00 0.10 -0.70
C VAL A 108 -10.21 0.33 -1.60
N ASN A 109 -10.25 -0.30 -2.77
CA ASN A 109 -11.37 -0.16 -3.68
C ASN A 109 -12.68 -0.67 -3.05
N GLU A 110 -12.65 -1.80 -2.34
CA GLU A 110 -13.79 -2.30 -1.57
C GLU A 110 -14.19 -1.32 -0.45
N TYR A 111 -13.22 -0.81 0.31
CA TYR A 111 -13.47 0.17 1.37
C TYR A 111 -14.12 1.45 0.85
N LEU A 112 -13.59 2.03 -0.23
CA LEU A 112 -14.10 3.27 -0.81
C LEU A 112 -15.46 3.11 -1.50
N LYS A 113 -15.82 1.90 -1.93
CA LYS A 113 -17.20 1.61 -2.40
C LYS A 113 -18.22 1.69 -1.29
N LEU A 114 -17.84 1.31 -0.07
CA LEU A 114 -18.72 1.33 1.11
C LEU A 114 -18.71 2.70 1.81
N ASN A 115 -17.71 3.52 1.55
CA ASN A 115 -17.49 4.83 2.18
C ASN A 115 -17.31 5.91 1.10
N ASP A 116 -18.39 6.19 0.37
CA ASP A 116 -18.44 7.17 -0.74
C ASP A 116 -18.59 8.59 -0.20
N CYS A 117 -17.56 9.08 0.52
CA CYS A 117 -17.59 10.38 1.20
C CYS A 117 -16.36 11.25 0.87
N TYR A 118 -15.49 10.80 -0.02
CA TYR A 118 -14.27 11.52 -0.37
C TYR A 118 -14.44 12.34 -1.64
N ASP A 119 -13.85 13.55 -1.65
CA ASP A 119 -13.79 14.43 -2.82
C ASP A 119 -12.56 14.13 -3.70
N LEU A 120 -11.48 13.61 -3.10
CA LEU A 120 -10.19 13.37 -3.75
C LEU A 120 -9.47 12.19 -3.11
N VAL A 121 -8.81 11.41 -3.94
CA VAL A 121 -7.88 10.35 -3.52
C VAL A 121 -6.46 10.74 -3.92
N ILE A 122 -5.49 10.58 -3.02
CA ILE A 122 -4.06 10.72 -3.29
C ILE A 122 -3.42 9.36 -3.05
N ASP A 123 -2.91 8.71 -4.11
CA ASP A 123 -2.20 7.44 -3.99
C ASP A 123 -0.69 7.66 -3.85
N ASN A 124 -0.12 7.07 -2.81
CA ASN A 124 1.31 7.15 -2.53
C ASN A 124 2.02 5.93 -3.11
N GLN A 125 2.13 5.92 -4.43
CA GLN A 125 2.89 4.93 -5.20
C GLN A 125 2.44 3.45 -5.00
N SER A 126 1.14 3.20 -4.87
CA SER A 126 0.64 1.81 -4.85
C SER A 126 0.64 1.19 -6.25
N LEU A 127 0.38 1.98 -7.29
CA LEU A 127 0.45 1.61 -8.72
C LEU A 127 -0.25 0.27 -9.03
N SER A 128 -1.46 0.08 -8.52
CA SER A 128 -2.19 -1.18 -8.70
C SER A 128 -3.45 -1.03 -9.54
N TYR A 129 -3.92 -2.12 -10.14
CA TYR A 129 -5.19 -2.11 -10.89
C TYR A 129 -6.40 -1.70 -10.03
N GLY A 130 -6.38 -1.97 -8.72
CA GLY A 130 -7.41 -1.50 -7.79
C GLY A 130 -7.52 0.02 -7.74
N ILE A 131 -6.40 0.73 -7.87
CA ILE A 131 -6.35 2.19 -7.93
C ILE A 131 -6.98 2.72 -9.22
N LEU A 132 -6.78 2.06 -10.36
CA LEU A 132 -7.44 2.42 -11.63
C LEU A 132 -8.97 2.30 -11.53
N GLU A 133 -9.50 1.34 -10.78
CA GLU A 133 -10.94 1.24 -10.54
C GLU A 133 -11.47 2.40 -9.68
N ILE A 134 -10.67 2.92 -8.75
CA ILE A 134 -11.01 4.10 -7.95
C ILE A 134 -11.05 5.34 -8.83
N GLN A 135 -10.09 5.51 -9.74
CA GLN A 135 -10.01 6.64 -10.67
C GLN A 135 -11.25 6.80 -11.55
N LYS A 136 -11.99 5.73 -11.83
CA LYS A 136 -13.25 5.80 -12.60
C LYS A 136 -14.38 6.53 -11.86
N ARG A 137 -14.25 6.70 -10.54
CA ARG A 137 -15.31 7.24 -9.67
C ARG A 137 -14.91 8.51 -8.93
N LEU A 138 -13.64 8.63 -8.55
CA LEU A 138 -13.11 9.72 -7.76
C LEU A 138 -11.90 10.37 -8.46
N PRO A 139 -11.74 11.68 -8.36
CA PRO A 139 -10.49 12.34 -8.75
C PRO A 139 -9.31 11.69 -8.03
N LEU A 140 -8.24 11.40 -8.76
CA LEU A 140 -7.06 10.71 -8.23
C LEU A 140 -5.79 11.44 -8.60
N ILE A 141 -4.93 11.64 -7.61
CA ILE A 141 -3.55 12.11 -7.78
C ILE A 141 -2.63 10.94 -7.44
N GLU A 142 -1.72 10.60 -8.36
CA GLU A 142 -0.70 9.59 -8.15
C GLU A 142 0.63 10.27 -7.82
N ILE A 143 1.26 9.88 -6.69
CA ILE A 143 2.57 10.36 -6.29
C ILE A 143 3.59 9.26 -6.54
N ILE A 144 4.57 9.56 -7.39
CA ILE A 144 5.63 8.63 -7.75
C ILE A 144 6.96 9.13 -7.15
N HIS A 145 7.50 8.38 -6.19
CA HIS A 145 8.75 8.72 -5.51
C HIS A 145 9.99 8.27 -6.29
N HIS A 146 9.89 7.12 -6.98
CA HIS A 146 11.01 6.56 -7.73
C HIS A 146 10.50 5.64 -8.85
N PRO A 147 11.27 5.48 -9.93
CA PRO A 147 10.86 4.68 -11.07
C PRO A 147 11.05 3.17 -10.80
N ILE A 148 10.06 2.53 -10.17
CA ILE A 148 10.08 1.10 -9.77
C ILE A 148 10.53 0.18 -10.92
N THR A 149 10.11 0.46 -12.14
CA THR A 149 10.47 -0.35 -13.31
C THR A 149 11.95 -0.29 -13.64
N ILE A 150 12.61 0.83 -13.37
CA ILE A 150 14.07 1.01 -13.58
C ILE A 150 14.82 0.30 -12.47
N ASP A 151 14.43 0.51 -11.22
CA ASP A 151 15.03 -0.14 -10.04
C ASP A 151 14.96 -1.66 -10.18
N TYR A 152 13.80 -2.17 -10.60
CA TYR A 152 13.59 -3.59 -10.84
C TYR A 152 14.52 -4.15 -11.95
N LYS A 153 14.77 -3.40 -13.03
CA LYS A 153 15.74 -3.81 -14.07
C LYS A 153 17.16 -3.93 -13.52
N TYR A 154 17.58 -2.98 -12.67
CA TYR A 154 18.90 -3.05 -12.04
C TYR A 154 19.02 -4.22 -11.06
N GLU A 155 17.99 -4.49 -10.26
CA GLU A 155 17.97 -5.66 -9.39
C GLU A 155 18.04 -6.98 -10.15
N LEU A 156 17.32 -7.10 -11.27
CA LEU A 156 17.38 -8.29 -12.12
C LEU A 156 18.75 -8.49 -12.75
N GLN A 157 19.42 -7.41 -13.17
CA GLN A 157 20.77 -7.48 -13.75
C GLN A 157 21.82 -7.87 -12.71
N SER A 158 21.69 -7.37 -11.49
CA SER A 158 22.61 -7.66 -10.38
C SER A 158 22.37 -9.03 -9.72
N SER A 159 21.18 -9.62 -9.86
CA SER A 159 20.80 -10.86 -9.21
C SER A 159 21.22 -12.10 -9.98
N LYS A 160 22.02 -12.97 -9.34
CA LYS A 160 22.40 -14.30 -9.85
C LYS A 160 21.34 -15.39 -9.57
N LYS A 161 20.26 -15.11 -8.85
CA LYS A 161 19.30 -16.12 -8.40
C LYS A 161 18.17 -16.33 -9.40
N ILE A 162 17.95 -17.58 -9.82
CA ILE A 162 16.89 -17.99 -10.76
C ILE A 162 15.47 -17.55 -10.32
N LYS A 163 15.18 -17.53 -9.01
CA LYS A 163 13.89 -17.10 -8.50
C LYS A 163 13.50 -15.65 -8.87
N TYR A 164 14.48 -14.76 -9.00
CA TYR A 164 14.23 -13.38 -9.46
C TYR A 164 13.94 -13.31 -10.96
N LYS A 165 14.48 -14.24 -11.76
CA LYS A 165 14.16 -14.34 -13.19
C LYS A 165 12.72 -14.81 -13.42
N ILE A 166 12.18 -15.65 -12.53
CA ILE A 166 10.79 -16.15 -12.60
C ILE A 166 9.81 -15.06 -12.18
N SER A 167 10.14 -14.22 -11.19
CA SER A 167 9.28 -13.11 -10.74
C SER A 167 9.06 -12.06 -11.82
N ARG A 168 9.97 -11.97 -12.83
CA ARG A 168 9.88 -11.06 -13.99
C ARG A 168 8.56 -11.14 -14.76
N TYR A 169 7.88 -12.27 -14.74
CA TYR A 169 6.63 -12.50 -15.48
C TYR A 169 5.36 -12.27 -14.64
N ARG A 170 5.47 -11.71 -13.43
CA ARG A 170 4.35 -11.59 -12.48
C ARG A 170 4.00 -10.16 -12.09
N TRP A 171 4.59 -9.19 -12.76
CA TRP A 171 4.25 -7.76 -12.64
C TRP A 171 3.29 -7.34 -13.75
#